data_6cd616a2d9c696c66523848428aa42fc
#
_entry.id   6cd616a2d9c696c66523848428aa42fc
#
_cell.length_a   1.000
_cell.length_b   1.000
_cell.length_c   1.000
_cell.angle_alpha   90.00
_cell.angle_beta   90.00
_cell.angle_gamma   90.00
#
_symmetry.space_group_name_H-M   'P 1'
#
loop_
_entity.id
_entity.type
_entity.pdbx_description
1 polymer ?
#
loop_
_entity_poly.entity_id
_entity_poly.type
_entity_poly.pdbx_seq_one_letter_code
_entity_poly.pdbx_strand_id
1 'polypeptide(L)'
;LQAAIVAGLVGMALVVVFLIAYYRWLALVILAGLMVWAGMVFTMASFVSGWTNYALSLAGVTGIIVAIGVTVDSYVVFFERIKDELRNGRTIKNAAPRSFKMTWRTIWSADVVSLIGAFILFWLSVGSVRGFALYLGLTTICDLLVCYFFTRPAVLLLAQTKLMARRDKVLGMTVATT
;
A
#
# COMPACT_ATOMS: atom_id res chain seq x y z
N LEU A 1 5.05 23.99 5.40
CA LEU A 1 5.54 22.64 5.68
C LEU A 1 4.83 22.01 6.86
N GLN A 2 4.72 22.70 8.03
CA GLN A 2 4.03 22.18 9.21
C GLN A 2 2.57 21.80 8.93
N ALA A 3 1.80 22.66 8.26
CA ALA A 3 0.41 22.35 7.90
C ALA A 3 0.27 21.12 7.00
N ALA A 4 1.19 20.92 6.05
CA ALA A 4 1.19 19.74 5.18
C ALA A 4 1.52 18.45 5.94
N ILE A 5 2.48 18.53 6.87
CA ILE A 5 2.82 17.38 7.74
C ILE A 5 1.62 17.02 8.63
N VAL A 6 0.98 18.01 9.26
CA VAL A 6 -0.20 17.79 10.09
C VAL A 6 -1.34 17.17 9.27
N ALA A 7 -1.62 17.70 8.07
CA ALA A 7 -2.64 17.14 7.18
C ALA A 7 -2.32 15.69 6.79
N GLY A 8 -1.05 15.40 6.49
CA GLY A 8 -0.60 14.04 6.19
C GLY A 8 -0.76 13.07 7.37
N LEU A 9 -0.40 13.52 8.58
CA LEU A 9 -0.56 12.72 9.80
C LEU A 9 -2.04 12.47 10.13
N VAL A 10 -2.90 13.47 9.99
CA VAL A 10 -4.34 13.32 10.17
C VAL A 10 -4.93 12.35 9.15
N GLY A 11 -4.58 12.50 7.87
CA GLY A 11 -4.99 11.58 6.81
C GLY A 11 -4.53 10.14 7.09
N MET A 12 -3.26 9.96 7.48
CA MET A 12 -2.73 8.65 7.87
C MET A 12 -3.48 8.06 9.06
N ALA A 13 -3.76 8.85 10.11
CA ALA A 13 -4.50 8.38 11.29
C ALA A 13 -5.91 7.92 10.91
N LEU A 14 -6.61 8.66 10.05
CA LEU A 14 -7.95 8.29 9.58
C LEU A 14 -7.90 6.98 8.79
N VAL A 15 -6.92 6.81 7.90
CA VAL A 15 -6.71 5.58 7.14
C VAL A 15 -6.43 4.40 8.06
N VAL A 16 -5.56 4.56 9.06
CA VAL A 16 -5.23 3.51 10.04
C VAL A 16 -6.47 3.11 10.84
N VAL A 17 -7.26 4.08 11.33
CA VAL A 17 -8.51 3.81 12.05
C VAL A 17 -9.50 3.05 11.17
N PHE A 18 -9.68 3.48 9.92
CA PHE A 18 -10.54 2.80 8.96
C PHE A 18 -10.07 1.35 8.72
N LEU A 19 -8.77 1.13 8.47
CA LEU A 19 -8.22 -0.19 8.23
C LEU A 19 -8.39 -1.13 9.43
N ILE A 20 -8.14 -0.64 10.65
CA ILE A 20 -8.33 -1.42 11.88
C ILE A 20 -9.81 -1.78 12.06
N ALA A 21 -10.71 -0.82 11.88
CA ALA A 21 -12.15 -1.05 12.03
C ALA A 21 -12.69 -2.08 11.03
N TYR A 22 -12.20 -2.02 9.79
CA TYR A 22 -12.71 -2.83 8.68
C TYR A 22 -12.01 -4.19 8.51
N TYR A 23 -10.65 -4.22 8.64
CA TYR A 23 -9.85 -5.43 8.40
C TYR A 23 -9.42 -6.15 9.67
N ARG A 24 -9.58 -5.53 10.86
CA ARG A 24 -9.26 -6.14 12.17
C ARG A 24 -7.85 -6.76 12.19
N TRP A 25 -7.73 -8.08 12.24
CA TRP A 25 -6.44 -8.78 12.30
C TRP A 25 -5.60 -8.66 11.02
N LEU A 26 -6.23 -8.55 9.84
CA LEU A 26 -5.52 -8.31 8.59
C LEU A 26 -4.92 -6.89 8.54
N ALA A 27 -5.48 -5.95 9.30
CA ALA A 27 -4.93 -4.60 9.41
C ALA A 27 -3.49 -4.59 9.94
N LEU A 28 -3.11 -5.54 10.81
CA LEU A 28 -1.73 -5.64 11.32
C LEU A 28 -0.71 -5.86 10.19
N VAL A 29 -1.07 -6.66 9.18
CA VAL A 29 -0.19 -6.88 8.01
C VAL A 29 -0.08 -5.61 7.19
N ILE A 30 -1.21 -4.93 6.98
CA ILE A 30 -1.24 -3.67 6.23
C ILE A 30 -0.36 -2.63 6.95
N LEU A 31 -0.53 -2.48 8.26
CA LEU A 31 0.26 -1.53 9.06
C LEU A 31 1.76 -1.87 9.02
N ALA A 32 2.12 -3.15 9.15
CA ALA A 32 3.51 -3.58 9.02
C ALA A 32 4.05 -3.28 7.60
N GLY A 33 3.26 -3.55 6.55
CA GLY A 33 3.60 -3.21 5.17
C GLY A 33 3.80 -1.71 4.95
N LEU A 34 2.90 -0.88 5.50
CA LEU A 34 3.03 0.58 5.44
C LEU A 34 4.26 1.10 6.19
N MET A 35 4.62 0.48 7.32
CA MET A 35 5.85 0.83 8.03
C MET A 35 7.11 0.50 7.22
N VAL A 36 7.15 -0.67 6.60
CA VAL A 36 8.26 -1.06 5.71
C VAL A 36 8.32 -0.13 4.50
N TRP A 37 7.17 0.17 3.89
CA TRP A 37 7.06 1.12 2.79
C TRP A 37 7.56 2.51 3.17
N ALA A 38 7.12 3.05 4.31
CA ALA A 38 7.55 4.35 4.81
C ALA A 38 9.07 4.41 5.07
N GLY A 39 9.64 3.36 5.67
CA GLY A 39 11.08 3.25 5.87
C GLY A 39 11.86 3.21 4.55
N MET A 40 11.36 2.47 3.56
CA MET A 40 11.94 2.39 2.23
C MET A 40 11.87 3.73 1.50
N VAL A 41 10.71 4.41 1.54
CA VAL A 41 10.52 5.75 0.96
C VAL A 41 11.46 6.76 1.62
N PHE A 42 11.57 6.75 2.96
CA PHE A 42 12.48 7.64 3.68
C PHE A 42 13.94 7.42 3.26
N THR A 43 14.38 6.17 3.17
CA THR A 43 15.75 5.83 2.74
C THR A 43 16.01 6.28 1.31
N MET A 44 15.09 6.00 0.39
CA MET A 44 15.20 6.40 -1.01
C MET A 44 15.15 7.92 -1.18
N ALA A 45 14.26 8.61 -0.46
CA ALA A 45 14.17 10.07 -0.49
C ALA A 45 15.46 10.73 0.02
N SER A 46 16.06 10.19 1.09
CA SER A 46 17.34 10.67 1.63
C SER A 46 18.48 10.47 0.62
N PHE A 47 18.52 9.31 -0.03
CA PHE A 47 19.52 9.01 -1.06
C PHE A 47 19.40 9.96 -2.28
N VAL A 48 18.17 10.14 -2.80
CA VAL A 48 17.90 11.03 -3.94
C VAL A 48 18.23 12.48 -3.59
N SER A 49 17.85 12.95 -2.39
CA SER A 49 18.16 14.33 -1.94
C SER A 49 19.66 14.56 -1.83
N GLY A 50 20.44 13.57 -1.38
CA GLY A 50 21.90 13.68 -1.30
C GLY A 50 22.60 13.71 -2.64
N TRP A 51 22.04 13.08 -3.67
CA TRP A 51 22.68 12.95 -4.99
C TRP A 51 22.25 13.98 -6.01
N THR A 52 21.03 14.48 -5.93
CA THR A 52 20.43 15.32 -6.99
C THR A 52 20.21 16.78 -6.60
N ASN A 53 20.59 17.19 -5.38
CA ASN A 53 20.26 18.52 -4.81
C ASN A 53 18.75 18.88 -4.87
N TYR A 54 17.88 17.91 -5.17
CA TYR A 54 16.44 18.06 -5.03
C TYR A 54 16.07 17.92 -3.55
N ALA A 55 16.11 19.02 -2.83
CA ALA A 55 15.61 19.06 -1.46
C ALA A 55 14.12 18.66 -1.43
N LEU A 56 13.72 17.99 -0.36
CA LEU A 56 12.31 17.63 -0.12
C LEU A 56 11.47 18.92 -0.05
N SER A 57 10.88 19.28 -1.18
CA SER A 57 10.01 20.45 -1.31
C SER A 57 8.61 20.14 -0.76
N LEU A 58 7.81 21.18 -0.53
CA LEU A 58 6.40 21.02 -0.14
C LEU A 58 5.64 20.15 -1.15
N ALA A 59 5.91 20.31 -2.43
CA ALA A 59 5.31 19.52 -3.50
C ALA A 59 5.77 18.05 -3.45
N GLY A 60 7.04 17.80 -3.10
CA GLY A 60 7.55 16.43 -2.89
C GLY A 60 6.86 15.72 -1.72
N VAL A 61 6.68 16.44 -0.61
CA VAL A 61 5.89 15.92 0.55
C VAL A 61 4.45 15.59 0.12
N THR A 62 3.82 16.43 -0.67
CA THR A 62 2.48 16.18 -1.21
C THR A 62 2.46 14.92 -2.08
N GLY A 63 3.49 14.69 -2.90
CA GLY A 63 3.64 13.46 -3.69
C GLY A 63 3.68 12.20 -2.82
N ILE A 64 4.43 12.25 -1.71
CA ILE A 64 4.49 11.14 -0.75
C ILE A 64 3.12 10.91 -0.07
N ILE A 65 2.42 11.99 0.32
CA ILE A 65 1.09 11.88 0.94
C ILE A 65 0.08 11.23 -0.03
N VAL A 66 0.08 11.63 -1.29
CA VAL A 66 -0.78 11.04 -2.33
C VAL A 66 -0.45 9.55 -2.51
N ALA A 67 0.83 9.21 -2.51
CA ALA A 67 1.28 7.83 -2.65
C ALA A 67 0.81 6.92 -1.50
N ILE A 68 0.67 7.43 -0.27
CA ILE A 68 0.07 6.68 0.85
C ILE A 68 -1.33 6.19 0.47
N GLY A 69 -2.14 7.06 -0.13
CA GLY A 69 -3.49 6.69 -0.59
C GLY A 69 -3.45 5.58 -1.64
N VAL A 70 -2.56 5.67 -2.62
CA VAL A 70 -2.39 4.67 -3.68
C VAL A 70 -1.94 3.32 -3.10
N THR A 71 -0.95 3.34 -2.20
CA THR A 71 -0.46 2.13 -1.51
C THR A 71 -1.55 1.46 -0.70
N VAL A 72 -2.35 2.24 0.06
CA VAL A 72 -3.48 1.70 0.83
C VAL A 72 -4.53 1.08 -0.08
N ASP A 73 -4.82 1.70 -1.22
CA ASP A 73 -5.79 1.18 -2.20
C ASP A 73 -5.34 -0.18 -2.75
N SER A 74 -4.06 -0.35 -3.04
CA SER A 74 -3.46 -1.63 -3.44
C SER A 74 -3.69 -2.73 -2.39
N TYR A 75 -3.52 -2.41 -1.09
CA TYR A 75 -3.81 -3.34 -0.01
C TYR A 75 -5.30 -3.67 0.09
N VAL A 76 -6.18 -2.66 -0.02
CA VAL A 76 -7.63 -2.83 0.04
C VAL A 76 -8.09 -3.79 -1.05
N VAL A 77 -7.67 -3.57 -2.31
CA VAL A 77 -8.02 -4.44 -3.45
C VAL A 77 -7.57 -5.89 -3.19
N PHE A 78 -6.36 -6.07 -2.67
CA PHE A 78 -5.83 -7.41 -2.37
C PHE A 78 -6.64 -8.11 -1.27
N PHE A 79 -6.93 -7.43 -0.16
CA PHE A 79 -7.64 -8.05 0.96
C PHE A 79 -9.13 -8.27 0.67
N GLU A 80 -9.78 -7.39 -0.10
CA GLU A 80 -11.15 -7.64 -0.58
C GLU A 80 -11.19 -8.90 -1.44
N ARG A 81 -10.19 -9.10 -2.30
CA ARG A 81 -10.11 -10.33 -3.10
C ARG A 81 -9.96 -11.58 -2.25
N ILE A 82 -9.19 -11.51 -1.15
CA ILE A 82 -9.10 -12.62 -0.20
C ILE A 82 -10.46 -12.89 0.44
N LYS A 83 -11.19 -11.84 0.86
CA LYS A 83 -12.54 -12.00 1.43
C LYS A 83 -13.52 -12.62 0.44
N ASP A 84 -13.48 -12.24 -0.83
CA ASP A 84 -14.33 -12.81 -1.87
C ASP A 84 -14.06 -14.31 -2.06
N GLU A 85 -12.79 -14.72 -2.11
CA GLU A 85 -12.42 -16.12 -2.21
C GLU A 85 -12.86 -16.94 -0.98
N LEU A 86 -12.83 -16.32 0.21
CA LEU A 86 -13.34 -16.93 1.44
C LEU A 86 -14.86 -17.06 1.45
N ARG A 87 -15.59 -16.04 0.96
CA ARG A 87 -17.05 -16.10 0.78
C ARG A 87 -17.47 -17.21 -0.19
N ASN A 88 -16.62 -17.53 -1.16
CA ASN A 88 -16.81 -18.64 -2.08
C ASN A 88 -16.46 -20.01 -1.47
N GLY A 89 -16.34 -20.11 -0.14
CA GLY A 89 -16.13 -21.35 0.61
C GLY A 89 -14.70 -21.88 0.59
N ARG A 90 -13.71 -21.08 0.16
CA ARG A 90 -12.30 -21.48 0.16
C ARG A 90 -11.65 -21.24 1.52
N THR A 91 -10.70 -22.09 1.88
CA THR A 91 -9.87 -21.86 3.06
C THR A 91 -8.89 -20.74 2.80
N ILE A 92 -8.51 -19.98 3.83
CA ILE A 92 -7.57 -18.87 3.72
C ILE A 92 -6.23 -19.28 3.11
N LYS A 93 -5.80 -20.52 3.40
CA LYS A 93 -4.56 -21.11 2.86
C LYS A 93 -4.58 -21.20 1.34
N ASN A 94 -5.73 -21.46 0.74
CA ASN A 94 -5.91 -21.55 -0.71
C ASN A 94 -6.33 -20.21 -1.32
N ALA A 95 -7.06 -19.40 -0.58
CA ALA A 95 -7.52 -18.09 -1.01
C ALA A 95 -6.38 -17.08 -1.17
N ALA A 96 -5.45 -17.00 -0.20
CA ALA A 96 -4.37 -16.02 -0.20
C ALA A 96 -3.46 -16.08 -1.45
N PRO A 97 -2.88 -17.23 -1.86
CA PRO A 97 -2.01 -17.28 -3.03
C PRO A 97 -2.77 -17.02 -4.33
N ARG A 98 -4.03 -17.47 -4.40
CA ARG A 98 -4.87 -17.25 -5.57
C ARG A 98 -5.25 -15.77 -5.72
N SER A 99 -5.69 -15.15 -4.64
CA SER A 99 -6.02 -13.71 -4.61
C SER A 99 -4.82 -12.88 -4.99
N PHE A 100 -3.63 -13.19 -4.46
CA PHE A 100 -2.41 -12.47 -4.84
C PHE A 100 -2.15 -12.55 -6.35
N LYS A 101 -2.21 -13.75 -6.94
CA LYS A 101 -1.96 -13.92 -8.39
C LYS A 101 -2.94 -13.11 -9.24
N MET A 102 -4.20 -13.00 -8.83
CA MET A 102 -5.23 -12.25 -9.55
C MET A 102 -5.06 -10.74 -9.38
N THR A 103 -4.81 -10.29 -8.14
CA THR A 103 -4.69 -8.87 -7.79
C THR A 103 -3.37 -8.28 -8.25
N TRP A 104 -2.29 -9.06 -8.24
CA TRP A 104 -0.96 -8.61 -8.66
C TRP A 104 -0.98 -7.98 -10.06
N ARG A 105 -1.73 -8.59 -10.98
CA ARG A 105 -1.85 -8.05 -12.34
C ARG A 105 -2.53 -6.69 -12.36
N THR A 106 -3.52 -6.49 -11.50
CA THR A 106 -4.24 -5.22 -11.37
C THR A 106 -3.35 -4.16 -10.72
N ILE A 107 -2.67 -4.48 -9.63
CA ILE A 107 -1.74 -3.57 -8.93
C ILE A 107 -0.62 -3.16 -9.89
N TRP A 108 0.04 -4.12 -10.51
CA TRP A 108 1.10 -3.84 -11.48
C TRP A 108 0.65 -2.90 -12.60
N SER A 109 -0.53 -3.13 -13.19
CA SER A 109 -1.03 -2.27 -14.27
C SER A 109 -1.36 -0.85 -13.78
N ALA A 110 -1.93 -0.69 -12.59
CA ALA A 110 -2.22 0.61 -12.00
C ALA A 110 -0.94 1.39 -11.69
N ASP A 111 0.05 0.74 -11.09
CA ASP A 111 1.33 1.36 -10.76
C ASP A 111 2.14 1.73 -12.00
N VAL A 112 2.11 0.91 -13.04
CA VAL A 112 2.76 1.25 -14.33
C VAL A 112 2.13 2.50 -14.94
N VAL A 113 0.80 2.64 -14.90
CA VAL A 113 0.12 3.86 -15.36
C VAL A 113 0.53 5.07 -14.53
N SER A 114 0.60 4.92 -13.21
CA SER A 114 1.06 5.98 -12.29
C SER A 114 2.52 6.37 -12.55
N LEU A 115 3.39 5.39 -12.82
CA LEU A 115 4.79 5.63 -13.17
C LEU A 115 4.92 6.37 -14.51
N ILE A 116 4.14 5.98 -15.52
CA ILE A 116 4.12 6.68 -16.82
C ILE A 116 3.67 8.14 -16.61
N GLY A 117 2.60 8.36 -15.83
CA GLY A 117 2.13 9.70 -15.50
C GLY A 117 3.18 10.53 -14.76
N ALA A 118 3.82 9.95 -13.75
CA ALA A 118 4.90 10.59 -12.99
C ALA A 118 6.10 10.90 -13.89
N PHE A 119 6.48 10.01 -14.80
CA PHE A 119 7.58 10.21 -15.74
C PHE A 119 7.27 11.35 -16.72
N ILE A 120 6.10 11.37 -17.34
CA ILE A 120 5.67 12.43 -18.25
C ILE A 120 5.65 13.77 -17.51
N LEU A 121 5.09 13.78 -16.30
CA LEU A 121 5.03 15.00 -15.48
C LEU A 121 6.44 15.48 -15.11
N PHE A 122 7.34 14.58 -14.75
CA PHE A 122 8.73 14.92 -14.44
C PHE A 122 9.47 15.51 -15.65
N TRP A 123 9.21 14.97 -16.84
CA TRP A 123 9.86 15.42 -18.06
C TRP A 123 9.35 16.77 -18.57
N LEU A 124 8.02 16.96 -18.55
CA LEU A 124 7.38 18.15 -19.14
C LEU A 124 7.26 19.33 -18.17
N SER A 125 7.33 19.09 -16.86
CA SER A 125 7.12 20.14 -15.85
C SER A 125 8.43 20.76 -15.39
N VAL A 126 8.29 21.94 -14.75
CA VAL A 126 9.37 22.71 -14.15
C VAL A 126 9.04 23.03 -12.69
N GLY A 127 10.05 23.41 -11.92
CA GLY A 127 9.88 23.88 -10.55
C GLY A 127 9.31 22.81 -9.60
N SER A 128 8.31 23.20 -8.80
CA SER A 128 7.75 22.38 -7.73
C SER A 128 7.01 21.13 -8.23
N VAL A 129 6.37 21.19 -9.40
CA VAL A 129 5.63 20.07 -9.98
C VAL A 129 6.58 18.93 -10.36
N ARG A 130 7.78 19.24 -10.80
CA ARG A 130 8.82 18.26 -11.07
C ARG A 130 9.25 17.49 -9.81
N GLY A 131 9.34 18.20 -8.68
CA GLY A 131 9.61 17.57 -7.38
C GLY A 131 8.49 16.64 -6.94
N PHE A 132 7.23 17.04 -7.10
CA PHE A 132 6.06 16.18 -6.87
C PHE A 132 6.14 14.89 -7.70
N ALA A 133 6.35 15.01 -9.00
CA ALA A 133 6.41 13.90 -9.94
C ALA A 133 7.55 12.91 -9.59
N LEU A 134 8.72 13.43 -9.22
CA LEU A 134 9.87 12.63 -8.79
C LEU A 134 9.52 11.74 -7.59
N TYR A 135 8.96 12.35 -6.53
CA TYR A 135 8.63 11.60 -5.32
C TYR A 135 7.43 10.68 -5.51
N LEU A 136 6.44 11.06 -6.35
CA LEU A 136 5.34 10.16 -6.71
C LEU A 136 5.85 8.92 -7.44
N GLY A 137 6.74 9.07 -8.43
CA GLY A 137 7.32 7.94 -9.15
C GLY A 137 8.18 7.05 -8.24
N LEU A 138 8.99 7.67 -7.37
CA LEU A 138 9.83 6.96 -6.42
C LEU A 138 9.00 6.11 -5.44
N THR A 139 7.95 6.69 -4.87
CA THR A 139 7.07 6.01 -3.93
C THR A 139 6.28 4.88 -4.58
N THR A 140 5.87 5.03 -5.84
CA THR A 140 5.21 3.97 -6.61
C THR A 140 6.14 2.77 -6.84
N ILE A 141 7.43 3.01 -7.12
CA ILE A 141 8.42 1.92 -7.21
C ILE A 141 8.58 1.22 -5.85
N CYS A 142 8.64 1.97 -4.76
CA CYS A 142 8.68 1.41 -3.41
C CYS A 142 7.44 0.54 -3.12
N ASP A 143 6.26 0.97 -3.57
CA ASP A 143 5.01 0.22 -3.39
C ASP A 143 5.06 -1.15 -4.08
N LEU A 144 5.47 -1.19 -5.34
CA LEU A 144 5.65 -2.45 -6.09
C LEU A 144 6.62 -3.40 -5.38
N LEU A 145 7.76 -2.88 -4.91
CA LEU A 145 8.76 -3.69 -4.21
C LEU A 145 8.24 -4.23 -2.90
N VAL A 146 7.61 -3.39 -2.07
CA VAL A 146 7.05 -3.81 -0.79
C VAL A 146 5.88 -4.77 -0.98
N CYS A 147 5.00 -4.54 -1.94
CA CYS A 147 3.89 -5.42 -2.25
C CYS A 147 4.39 -6.83 -2.62
N TYR A 148 5.41 -6.93 -3.45
CA TYR A 148 5.93 -8.21 -3.92
C TYR A 148 6.82 -8.92 -2.88
N PHE A 149 7.77 -8.21 -2.28
CA PHE A 149 8.79 -8.81 -1.40
C PHE A 149 8.37 -8.92 0.07
N PHE A 150 7.47 -8.06 0.53
CA PHE A 150 7.02 -8.07 1.92
C PHE A 150 5.57 -8.53 2.05
N THR A 151 4.63 -7.88 1.38
CA THR A 151 3.19 -8.13 1.61
C THR A 151 2.79 -9.54 1.18
N ARG A 152 3.27 -10.00 0.04
CA ARG A 152 3.01 -11.36 -0.44
C ARG A 152 3.46 -12.43 0.55
N PRO A 153 4.73 -12.53 0.97
CA PRO A 153 5.16 -13.56 1.92
C PRO A 153 4.52 -13.38 3.30
N ALA A 154 4.30 -12.15 3.76
CA ALA A 154 3.67 -11.88 5.05
C ALA A 154 2.24 -12.45 5.11
N VAL A 155 1.43 -12.23 4.06
CA VAL A 155 0.07 -12.78 3.98
C VAL A 155 0.09 -14.29 3.84
N LEU A 156 1.00 -14.86 3.07
CA LEU A 156 1.12 -16.32 2.91
C LEU A 156 1.52 -16.99 4.23
N LEU A 157 2.44 -16.41 4.99
CA LEU A 157 2.83 -16.92 6.31
C LEU A 157 1.68 -16.82 7.31
N LEU A 158 0.95 -15.71 7.33
CA LEU A 158 -0.23 -15.56 8.19
C LEU A 158 -1.34 -16.55 7.83
N ALA A 159 -1.55 -16.81 6.53
CA ALA A 159 -2.52 -17.80 6.08
C ALA A 159 -2.18 -19.24 6.53
N GLN A 160 -0.93 -19.52 6.87
CA GLN A 160 -0.48 -20.81 7.38
C GLN A 160 -0.62 -20.94 8.91
N THR A 161 -0.77 -19.83 9.62
CA THR A 161 -0.88 -19.86 11.08
C THR A 161 -2.24 -20.41 11.52
N LYS A 162 -2.22 -21.29 12.54
CA LYS A 162 -3.43 -21.92 13.13
C LYS A 162 -4.45 -20.88 13.67
N LEU A 163 -4.00 -19.65 13.93
CA LEU A 163 -4.85 -18.55 14.40
C LEU A 163 -5.91 -18.15 13.37
N MET A 164 -5.57 -18.18 12.08
CA MET A 164 -6.52 -17.84 11.01
C MET A 164 -7.36 -19.03 10.53
N ALA A 165 -6.86 -20.26 10.71
CA ALA A 165 -7.60 -21.48 10.33
C ALA A 165 -8.82 -21.76 11.23
N ARG A 166 -8.94 -21.12 12.39
CA ARG A 166 -9.94 -21.47 13.42
C ARG A 166 -11.09 -20.49 13.58
N ARG A 167 -11.15 -19.38 12.81
CA ARG A 167 -12.17 -18.35 13.08
C ARG A 167 -12.66 -17.63 11.82
N ASP A 168 -13.77 -18.09 11.30
CA ASP A 168 -14.64 -17.32 10.37
C ASP A 168 -15.09 -15.96 10.97
N LYS A 169 -15.14 -15.86 12.30
CA LYS A 169 -15.46 -14.62 13.05
C LYS A 169 -14.34 -13.56 13.07
N VAL A 170 -13.08 -13.94 12.81
CA VAL A 170 -11.91 -13.05 12.89
C VAL A 170 -11.82 -12.12 11.67
N LEU A 171 -12.42 -12.53 10.57
CA LEU A 171 -12.41 -11.80 9.30
C LEU A 171 -13.63 -10.86 9.14
N GLY A 172 -14.47 -10.73 10.17
CA GLY A 172 -15.66 -9.87 10.10
C GLY A 172 -16.77 -10.42 9.22
N MET A 173 -16.71 -11.70 8.85
CA MET A 173 -17.74 -12.36 8.06
C MET A 173 -18.66 -13.14 8.98
N THR A 174 -19.92 -12.75 9.04
CA THR A 174 -21.00 -13.64 9.47
C THR A 174 -21.26 -14.60 8.31
N VAL A 175 -20.66 -15.78 8.35
CA VAL A 175 -21.11 -16.86 7.47
C VAL A 175 -22.53 -17.20 7.93
N ALA A 176 -23.53 -16.83 7.12
CA ALA A 176 -24.88 -17.31 7.30
C ALA A 176 -24.83 -18.83 7.11
N THR A 177 -24.91 -19.57 8.22
CA THR A 177 -25.17 -21.00 8.20
C THR A 177 -26.61 -21.17 7.73
N THR A 178 -26.80 -21.50 6.48
CA THR A 178 -28.00 -22.19 5.99
C THR A 178 -27.73 -23.67 5.95
#